data_a5ac11922024cfb871afae602c42d3a2
#
_entry.id   a5ac11922024cfb871afae602c42d3a2
#
_cell.length_a   1.000
_cell.length_b   1.000
_cell.length_c   1.000
_cell.angle_alpha   90.00
_cell.angle_beta   90.00
_cell.angle_gamma   90.00
#
_symmetry.space_group_name_H-M   'P 1'
#
loop_
_entity.id
_entity.type
_entity.pdbx_description
1 polymer ?
#
loop_
_entity_poly.entity_id
_entity_poly.type
_entity_poly.pdbx_seq_one_letter_code
_entity_poly.pdbx_strand_id
1 'polypeptide(L)'
;MSEELTKTKLLPIQGKDMDSIMQNLETGVAELFTSERYQEYLKTMSKFHNYSFNNTLLIAMQRPDATLVTGYRNWQSMGRQVKKGEKGITIIAPAPIKRKKEQAVLDQDQKPVIGPDGKPKTEEVEVTLPCFKAITVFDIEQTTGEPIQTLAPEILTAAVEDFDSFLQAIREISPVPIRFDAIEGSANGYYHNLDKEIVIKKDMSQSQTLKTAIHETAHARLHDKEIMESQGIEKDRLTKEVEAESVAYCVCSAFELDTSEYSFPYIAGWSSGKEMRELKASMDVIRKTAGEMIDELTEKIEMMLEQKQEKLIAAVEAAGYRFAKEESNSQHLQFIPDGTHRMQGHLFAKSWNEVERWVEAIIEKGDPIQKERVERVIYPERFEHSFEEMMFTRKECRLSIYHLDENGTGRDQLFVGMEDLQEKGITITADQYRCVYSSLYLPNEDMNAVYSIFNDDPPADYKAHSLSVSDVVIMNQNGDMKAYFVDRFGFRNFRIL
;
A
#
# COMPACT_ATOMS: atom_id res chain seq x y z
N MET A 1 -14.33 -39.05 23.63
CA MET A 1 -13.02 -39.24 24.26
C MET A 1 -12.04 -38.44 23.41
N SER A 2 -11.74 -37.26 23.84
CA SER A 2 -10.77 -36.34 23.21
C SER A 2 -9.38 -36.92 23.54
N GLU A 3 -8.69 -37.40 22.51
CA GLU A 3 -7.25 -37.64 22.62
C GLU A 3 -6.57 -36.29 22.85
N GLU A 4 -6.10 -36.08 24.06
CA GLU A 4 -5.07 -35.07 24.32
C GLU A 4 -3.86 -35.47 23.46
N LEU A 5 -3.69 -34.77 22.33
CA LEU A 5 -2.44 -34.76 21.58
C LEU A 5 -1.32 -34.45 22.59
N THR A 6 -0.52 -35.42 22.89
CA THR A 6 0.67 -35.32 23.73
C THR A 6 1.55 -34.22 23.10
N LYS A 7 1.48 -33.01 23.67
CA LYS A 7 2.44 -31.94 23.37
C LYS A 7 3.80 -32.53 23.66
N THR A 8 4.56 -32.85 22.62
CA THR A 8 5.95 -33.30 22.79
C THR A 8 6.64 -32.23 23.62
N LYS A 9 7.04 -32.58 24.83
CA LYS A 9 7.60 -31.64 25.78
C LYS A 9 8.96 -31.25 25.22
N LEU A 10 9.02 -30.10 24.54
CA LEU A 10 10.29 -29.55 24.11
C LEU A 10 11.25 -29.50 25.27
N LEU A 11 12.48 -29.96 25.05
CA LEU A 11 13.52 -29.84 26.05
C LEU A 11 13.62 -28.39 26.46
N PRO A 12 13.52 -28.03 27.74
CA PRO A 12 13.67 -26.65 28.15
C PRO A 12 15.02 -26.18 27.64
N ILE A 13 15.00 -25.07 26.84
CA ILE A 13 16.24 -24.43 26.41
C ILE A 13 16.90 -23.93 27.70
N GLN A 14 17.77 -24.73 28.28
CA GLN A 14 18.52 -24.37 29.48
C GLN A 14 19.74 -23.57 29.05
N GLY A 15 19.63 -22.24 29.27
CA GLY A 15 20.73 -21.34 28.99
C GLY A 15 20.88 -20.95 27.52
N LYS A 16 21.99 -20.26 27.23
CA LYS A 16 22.38 -19.82 25.89
C LYS A 16 23.23 -20.86 25.17
N ASP A 17 22.96 -22.14 25.43
CA ASP A 17 23.69 -23.25 24.84
C ASP A 17 23.23 -23.47 23.39
N MET A 18 24.13 -23.21 22.43
CA MET A 18 23.86 -23.35 21.02
C MET A 18 23.56 -24.80 20.61
N ASP A 19 24.18 -25.78 21.26
CA ASP A 19 23.99 -27.19 20.92
C ASP A 19 22.56 -27.65 21.27
N SER A 20 22.07 -27.25 22.44
CA SER A 20 20.66 -27.50 22.83
C SER A 20 19.66 -26.81 21.90
N ILE A 21 19.97 -25.58 21.44
CA ILE A 21 19.13 -24.84 20.48
C ILE A 21 19.10 -25.58 19.14
N MET A 22 20.24 -26.03 18.66
CA MET A 22 20.34 -26.74 17.37
C MET A 22 19.59 -28.08 17.44
N GLN A 23 19.72 -28.84 18.56
CA GLN A 23 19.00 -30.08 18.75
C GLN A 23 17.47 -29.88 18.78
N ASN A 24 17.00 -28.83 19.46
CA ASN A 24 15.58 -28.46 19.45
C ASN A 24 15.09 -28.09 18.05
N LEU A 25 15.89 -27.35 17.26
CA LEU A 25 15.57 -27.04 15.88
C LEU A 25 15.46 -28.31 15.03
N GLU A 26 16.38 -29.26 15.15
CA GLU A 26 16.32 -30.52 14.41
C GLU A 26 15.04 -31.30 14.75
N THR A 27 14.71 -31.39 16.02
CA THR A 27 13.46 -32.03 16.49
C THR A 27 12.24 -31.28 15.96
N GLY A 28 12.22 -29.95 16.07
CA GLY A 28 11.12 -29.11 15.59
C GLY A 28 10.90 -29.23 14.09
N VAL A 29 11.97 -29.28 13.31
CA VAL A 29 11.86 -29.47 11.83
C VAL A 29 11.33 -30.87 11.50
N ALA A 30 11.77 -31.91 12.22
CA ALA A 30 11.28 -33.28 12.02
C ALA A 30 9.75 -33.41 12.29
N GLU A 31 9.25 -32.66 13.27
CA GLU A 31 7.84 -32.67 13.65
C GLU A 31 7.00 -31.65 12.86
N LEU A 32 7.63 -30.72 12.16
CA LEU A 32 6.96 -29.60 11.44
C LEU A 32 6.00 -30.10 10.37
N PHE A 33 6.38 -31.13 9.63
CA PHE A 33 5.67 -31.55 8.42
C PHE A 33 4.45 -32.46 8.71
N THR A 34 3.71 -32.17 9.76
CA THR A 34 2.32 -32.62 9.95
C THR A 34 1.39 -31.45 9.60
N SER A 35 0.17 -31.74 9.13
CA SER A 35 -0.75 -30.70 8.63
C SER A 35 -0.99 -29.57 9.65
N GLU A 36 -1.27 -29.92 10.90
CA GLU A 36 -1.60 -28.94 11.94
C GLU A 36 -0.39 -28.08 12.35
N ARG A 37 0.76 -28.72 12.59
CA ARG A 37 1.99 -27.98 12.96
C ARG A 37 2.52 -27.12 11.83
N TYR A 38 2.35 -27.59 10.62
CA TYR A 38 2.73 -26.82 9.44
C TYR A 38 1.91 -25.54 9.31
N GLN A 39 0.60 -25.61 9.49
CA GLN A 39 -0.27 -24.43 9.53
C GLN A 39 0.07 -23.49 10.66
N GLU A 40 0.29 -23.98 11.88
CA GLU A 40 0.71 -23.17 13.02
C GLU A 40 2.02 -22.42 12.73
N TYR A 41 2.97 -23.10 12.11
CA TYR A 41 4.23 -22.51 11.70
C TYR A 41 4.03 -21.42 10.63
N LEU A 42 3.25 -21.69 9.58
CA LEU A 42 2.96 -20.73 8.53
C LEU A 42 2.24 -19.49 9.09
N LYS A 43 1.32 -19.67 10.04
CA LYS A 43 0.65 -18.57 10.74
C LYS A 43 1.63 -17.74 11.57
N THR A 44 2.61 -18.36 12.20
CA THR A 44 3.68 -17.66 12.92
C THR A 44 4.58 -16.92 11.90
N MET A 45 4.92 -17.57 10.80
CA MET A 45 5.75 -16.98 9.75
C MET A 45 5.12 -15.74 9.12
N SER A 46 3.80 -15.70 8.93
CA SER A 46 3.10 -14.52 8.41
C SER A 46 3.31 -13.28 9.27
N LYS A 47 3.45 -13.44 10.58
CA LYS A 47 3.73 -12.35 11.53
C LYS A 47 5.22 -12.01 11.65
N PHE A 48 6.08 -13.01 11.42
CA PHE A 48 7.54 -12.92 11.65
C PHE A 48 8.36 -13.18 10.38
N HIS A 49 7.86 -12.76 9.21
CA HIS A 49 8.51 -13.00 7.92
C HIS A 49 9.91 -12.37 7.81
N ASN A 50 10.20 -11.34 8.61
CA ASN A 50 11.53 -10.71 8.72
C ASN A 50 12.54 -11.53 9.51
N TYR A 51 12.11 -12.60 10.19
CA TYR A 51 13.00 -13.54 10.88
C TYR A 51 13.40 -14.69 9.95
N SER A 52 14.58 -15.28 10.19
CA SER A 52 15.00 -16.49 9.46
C SER A 52 14.09 -17.67 9.78
N PHE A 53 14.05 -18.67 8.89
CA PHE A 53 13.32 -19.93 9.14
C PHE A 53 13.55 -20.49 10.54
N ASN A 54 14.82 -20.61 10.94
CA ASN A 54 15.19 -21.14 12.25
C ASN A 54 14.62 -20.29 13.41
N ASN A 55 14.66 -18.97 13.30
CA ASN A 55 14.15 -18.08 14.35
C ASN A 55 12.62 -18.09 14.41
N THR A 56 11.95 -18.11 13.26
CA THR A 56 10.50 -18.25 13.23
C THR A 56 10.06 -19.57 13.86
N LEU A 57 10.76 -20.68 13.58
CA LEU A 57 10.48 -21.95 14.19
C LEU A 57 10.73 -21.93 15.71
N LEU A 58 11.84 -21.33 16.17
CA LEU A 58 12.11 -21.16 17.60
C LEU A 58 11.05 -20.33 18.31
N ILE A 59 10.53 -19.27 17.67
CA ILE A 59 9.43 -18.46 18.21
C ILE A 59 8.17 -19.32 18.31
N ALA A 60 7.76 -19.97 17.21
CA ALA A 60 6.57 -20.82 17.15
C ALA A 60 6.58 -21.93 18.22
N MET A 61 7.74 -22.57 18.43
CA MET A 61 7.91 -23.63 19.41
C MET A 61 7.83 -23.15 20.87
N GLN A 62 8.30 -21.94 21.15
CA GLN A 62 8.37 -21.39 22.52
C GLN A 62 7.14 -20.56 22.88
N ARG A 63 6.55 -19.85 21.89
CA ARG A 63 5.40 -18.99 22.07
C ARG A 63 4.59 -18.88 20.76
N PRO A 64 3.70 -19.87 20.50
CA PRO A 64 2.92 -19.92 19.24
C PRO A 64 1.97 -18.72 19.06
N ASP A 65 1.54 -18.11 20.16
CA ASP A 65 0.64 -16.96 20.23
C ASP A 65 1.36 -15.60 20.10
N ALA A 66 2.69 -15.57 19.99
CA ALA A 66 3.44 -14.34 19.83
C ALA A 66 2.94 -13.50 18.63
N THR A 67 2.98 -12.18 18.79
CA THR A 67 2.52 -11.24 17.79
C THR A 67 3.60 -10.26 17.35
N LEU A 68 4.40 -9.76 18.27
CA LEU A 68 5.52 -8.87 17.99
C LEU A 68 6.65 -9.11 19.00
N VAL A 69 7.81 -9.57 18.52
CA VAL A 69 8.93 -9.87 19.41
C VAL A 69 10.13 -8.95 19.14
N THR A 70 10.75 -8.47 20.19
CA THR A 70 12.03 -7.75 20.09
C THR A 70 12.83 -7.85 21.39
N GLY A 71 14.10 -7.39 21.34
CA GLY A 71 15.00 -7.42 22.49
C GLY A 71 14.59 -6.48 23.61
N TYR A 72 14.99 -6.79 24.84
CA TYR A 72 14.68 -6.00 26.05
C TYR A 72 14.97 -4.49 25.89
N ARG A 73 16.15 -4.15 25.34
CA ARG A 73 16.53 -2.74 25.14
C ARG A 73 15.67 -2.01 24.11
N ASN A 74 15.24 -2.72 23.07
CA ASN A 74 14.35 -2.14 22.07
C ASN A 74 12.96 -1.85 22.68
N TRP A 75 12.45 -2.73 23.55
CA TRP A 75 11.23 -2.46 24.29
C TRP A 75 11.34 -1.18 25.11
N GLN A 76 12.48 -1.01 25.83
CA GLN A 76 12.73 0.22 26.60
C GLN A 76 12.79 1.48 25.75
N SER A 77 13.42 1.42 24.57
CA SER A 77 13.48 2.57 23.65
C SER A 77 12.11 2.95 23.07
N MET A 78 11.17 1.99 23.03
CA MET A 78 9.78 2.20 22.62
C MET A 78 8.86 2.59 23.79
N GLY A 79 9.40 2.98 24.95
CA GLY A 79 8.60 3.34 26.12
C GLY A 79 7.90 2.16 26.82
N ARG A 80 8.34 0.92 26.54
CA ARG A 80 7.74 -0.30 27.11
C ARG A 80 8.71 -1.03 27.99
N GLN A 81 8.20 -1.74 28.99
CA GLN A 81 9.00 -2.52 29.93
C GLN A 81 8.51 -3.94 30.04
N VAL A 82 9.44 -4.90 29.97
CA VAL A 82 9.13 -6.32 30.17
C VAL A 82 8.64 -6.54 31.62
N LYS A 83 7.54 -7.24 31.76
CA LYS A 83 6.94 -7.58 33.07
C LYS A 83 7.90 -8.47 33.89
N LYS A 84 7.91 -8.25 35.20
CA LYS A 84 8.77 -9.04 36.11
C LYS A 84 8.37 -10.51 36.10
N GLY A 85 9.36 -11.37 35.90
CA GLY A 85 9.16 -12.85 35.94
C GLY A 85 8.83 -13.46 34.57
N GLU A 86 8.70 -12.69 33.52
CA GLU A 86 8.47 -13.21 32.18
C GLU A 86 9.66 -14.04 31.68
N LYS A 87 9.35 -15.17 31.04
CA LYS A 87 10.34 -16.00 30.35
C LYS A 87 10.48 -15.53 28.93
N GLY A 88 11.67 -15.07 28.57
CA GLY A 88 11.93 -14.64 27.20
C GLY A 88 12.05 -15.80 26.22
N ILE A 89 11.89 -15.49 24.95
CA ILE A 89 12.03 -16.39 23.81
C ILE A 89 13.49 -16.37 23.36
N THR A 90 14.09 -17.53 23.24
CA THR A 90 15.48 -17.65 22.77
C THR A 90 15.52 -17.78 21.25
N ILE A 91 16.27 -16.90 20.60
CA ILE A 91 16.52 -16.92 19.16
C ILE A 91 18.02 -16.80 18.85
N ILE A 92 18.39 -16.99 17.59
CA ILE A 92 19.78 -16.93 17.11
C ILE A 92 20.00 -15.60 16.42
N ALA A 93 21.04 -14.87 16.83
CA ALA A 93 21.43 -13.62 16.19
C ALA A 93 22.87 -13.67 15.65
N PRO A 94 23.15 -12.96 14.55
CA PRO A 94 24.54 -12.80 14.05
C PRO A 94 25.42 -12.15 15.12
N ALA A 95 26.62 -12.69 15.27
CA ALA A 95 27.66 -12.18 16.17
C ALA A 95 29.03 -12.31 15.48
N PRO A 96 29.26 -11.60 14.37
CA PRO A 96 30.49 -11.76 13.58
C PRO A 96 31.73 -11.44 14.42
N ILE A 97 32.75 -12.29 14.28
CA ILE A 97 34.02 -12.13 14.99
C ILE A 97 35.09 -11.71 13.97
N LYS A 98 35.76 -10.61 14.26
CA LYS A 98 36.92 -10.18 13.49
C LYS A 98 38.15 -10.91 13.98
N ARG A 99 38.85 -11.55 13.07
CA ARG A 99 40.16 -12.19 13.33
C ARG A 99 41.20 -11.72 12.33
N LYS A 100 42.37 -11.48 12.80
CA LYS A 100 43.54 -11.29 11.97
C LYS A 100 44.04 -12.63 11.44
N LYS A 101 44.22 -12.73 10.14
CA LYS A 101 44.75 -13.91 9.46
C LYS A 101 45.95 -13.46 8.62
N GLU A 102 47.04 -14.16 8.73
CA GLU A 102 48.14 -13.97 7.80
C GLU A 102 47.76 -14.54 6.43
N GLN A 103 47.85 -13.71 5.42
CA GLN A 103 47.61 -14.10 4.03
C GLN A 103 48.86 -13.80 3.19
N ALA A 104 49.20 -14.71 2.28
CA ALA A 104 50.34 -14.48 1.38
C ALA A 104 50.01 -13.30 0.45
N VAL A 105 50.96 -12.39 0.32
CA VAL A 105 50.89 -11.30 -0.67
C VAL A 105 51.07 -11.92 -2.06
N LEU A 106 50.08 -11.71 -2.92
CA LEU A 106 50.07 -12.21 -4.30
C LEU A 106 50.51 -11.09 -5.26
N ASP A 107 51.28 -11.46 -6.30
CA ASP A 107 51.59 -10.57 -7.42
C ASP A 107 50.45 -10.43 -8.43
N GLN A 108 50.65 -9.72 -9.54
CA GLN A 108 49.65 -9.52 -10.59
C GLN A 108 49.20 -10.82 -11.28
N ASP A 109 50.04 -11.88 -11.19
CA ASP A 109 49.77 -13.20 -11.75
C ASP A 109 49.15 -14.16 -10.70
N GLN A 110 48.70 -13.66 -9.53
CA GLN A 110 48.18 -14.43 -8.41
C GLN A 110 49.19 -15.44 -7.80
N LYS A 111 50.50 -15.20 -7.91
CA LYS A 111 51.54 -16.01 -7.29
C LYS A 111 52.03 -15.36 -6.02
N PRO A 112 52.41 -16.14 -4.99
CA PRO A 112 52.98 -15.59 -3.78
C PRO A 112 54.27 -14.80 -4.03
N VAL A 113 54.34 -13.58 -3.54
CA VAL A 113 55.57 -12.78 -3.57
C VAL A 113 56.55 -13.38 -2.57
N ILE A 114 57.75 -13.77 -3.03
CA ILE A 114 58.79 -14.34 -2.20
C ILE A 114 59.65 -13.24 -1.59
N GLY A 115 59.83 -13.25 -0.29
CA GLY A 115 60.70 -12.32 0.43
C GLY A 115 62.21 -12.61 0.24
N PRO A 116 63.07 -11.75 0.75
CA PRO A 116 64.54 -11.95 0.67
C PRO A 116 65.08 -13.19 1.39
N ASP A 117 64.27 -13.73 2.30
CA ASP A 117 64.51 -14.95 3.09
C ASP A 117 64.04 -16.24 2.39
N GLY A 118 63.56 -16.13 1.14
CA GLY A 118 63.03 -17.26 0.36
C GLY A 118 61.64 -17.76 0.77
N LYS A 119 60.94 -17.07 1.70
CA LYS A 119 59.61 -17.42 2.13
C LYS A 119 58.57 -16.48 1.51
N PRO A 120 57.31 -16.95 1.34
CA PRO A 120 56.21 -16.10 0.93
C PRO A 120 56.07 -14.91 1.89
N LYS A 121 56.01 -13.70 1.34
CA LYS A 121 55.69 -12.49 2.09
C LYS A 121 54.22 -12.58 2.54
N THR A 122 53.98 -12.44 3.85
CA THR A 122 52.62 -12.43 4.41
C THR A 122 52.27 -11.05 4.90
N GLU A 123 50.99 -10.73 4.81
CA GLU A 123 50.38 -9.54 5.42
C GLU A 123 49.25 -9.96 6.35
N GLU A 124 49.02 -9.21 7.42
CA GLU A 124 47.87 -9.40 8.29
C GLU A 124 46.62 -8.79 7.66
N VAL A 125 45.66 -9.63 7.31
CA VAL A 125 44.35 -9.22 6.81
C VAL A 125 43.28 -9.48 7.88
N GLU A 126 42.45 -8.49 8.15
CA GLU A 126 41.31 -8.65 9.04
C GLU A 126 40.20 -9.41 8.32
N VAL A 127 39.91 -10.63 8.77
CA VAL A 127 38.82 -11.48 8.22
C VAL A 127 37.68 -11.50 9.19
N THR A 128 36.48 -11.19 8.70
CA THR A 128 35.24 -11.32 9.49
C THR A 128 34.68 -12.72 9.35
N LEU A 129 34.70 -13.47 10.44
CA LEU A 129 34.11 -14.81 10.51
C LEU A 129 32.65 -14.72 10.91
N PRO A 130 31.71 -15.33 10.16
CA PRO A 130 30.32 -15.40 10.57
C PRO A 130 30.17 -16.30 11.79
N CYS A 131 29.79 -15.70 12.89
CA CYS A 131 29.44 -16.43 14.11
C CYS A 131 28.03 -16.04 14.55
N PHE A 132 27.39 -16.92 15.31
CA PHE A 132 26.05 -16.71 15.83
C PHE A 132 26.05 -16.90 17.35
N LYS A 133 25.10 -16.21 18.01
CA LYS A 133 24.87 -16.35 19.45
C LYS A 133 23.39 -16.42 19.77
N ALA A 134 23.06 -17.12 20.84
CA ALA A 134 21.75 -17.10 21.42
C ALA A 134 21.45 -15.73 22.06
N ILE A 135 20.32 -15.14 21.74
CA ILE A 135 19.80 -13.93 22.37
C ILE A 135 18.38 -14.18 22.87
N THR A 136 17.94 -13.33 23.79
CA THR A 136 16.60 -13.40 24.35
C THR A 136 15.79 -12.21 23.84
N VAL A 137 14.59 -12.50 23.33
CA VAL A 137 13.57 -11.52 22.93
C VAL A 137 12.30 -11.74 23.74
N PHE A 138 11.41 -10.78 23.73
CA PHE A 138 10.14 -10.82 24.43
C PHE A 138 9.02 -10.39 23.51
N ASP A 139 7.86 -11.02 23.63
CA ASP A 139 6.65 -10.62 22.92
C ASP A 139 6.00 -9.38 23.56
N ILE A 140 5.24 -8.62 22.76
CA ILE A 140 4.53 -7.43 23.23
C ILE A 140 3.62 -7.72 24.44
N GLU A 141 2.95 -8.88 24.46
CA GLU A 141 2.11 -9.32 25.56
C GLU A 141 2.87 -9.51 26.88
N GLN A 142 4.19 -9.68 26.80
CA GLN A 142 5.09 -9.76 27.95
C GLN A 142 5.55 -8.39 28.45
N THR A 143 5.04 -7.31 27.87
CA THR A 143 5.45 -5.94 28.19
C THR A 143 4.28 -5.09 28.66
N THR A 144 4.62 -3.98 29.34
CA THR A 144 3.70 -2.89 29.71
C THR A 144 4.33 -1.56 29.30
N GLY A 145 3.53 -0.56 28.99
CA GLY A 145 4.00 0.78 28.62
C GLY A 145 3.14 1.39 27.52
N GLU A 146 3.70 2.37 26.80
CA GLU A 146 3.02 3.07 25.74
C GLU A 146 2.47 2.13 24.66
N PRO A 147 1.30 2.45 24.09
CA PRO A 147 0.79 1.74 22.93
C PRO A 147 1.81 1.85 21.78
N ILE A 148 2.09 0.74 21.11
CA ILE A 148 2.86 0.81 19.87
C ILE A 148 1.89 1.22 18.78
N GLN A 149 2.23 2.27 18.07
CA GLN A 149 1.60 2.58 16.79
C GLN A 149 2.10 1.54 15.75
N THR A 150 1.58 0.33 15.84
CA THR A 150 1.53 -0.54 14.68
C THR A 150 0.43 0.01 13.80
N LEU A 151 0.59 -0.07 12.50
CA LEU A 151 -0.56 0.09 11.58
C LEU A 151 -1.68 -0.75 12.16
N ALA A 152 -2.71 -0.05 12.64
CA ALA A 152 -3.72 -0.70 13.43
C ALA A 152 -4.28 -1.88 12.64
N PRO A 153 -4.44 -3.05 13.21
CA PRO A 153 -5.17 -4.14 12.57
C PRO A 153 -6.48 -3.67 11.96
N GLU A 154 -7.10 -2.64 12.55
CA GLU A 154 -8.30 -1.95 12.06
C GLU A 154 -8.11 -1.31 10.67
N ILE A 155 -6.93 -0.78 10.33
CA ILE A 155 -6.66 -0.16 9.01
C ILE A 155 -6.52 -1.25 7.95
N LEU A 156 -5.78 -2.32 8.26
CA LEU A 156 -5.63 -3.45 7.36
C LEU A 156 -6.95 -4.23 7.20
N THR A 157 -7.73 -4.38 8.28
CA THR A 157 -9.05 -5.02 8.25
C THR A 157 -10.04 -4.20 7.42
N ALA A 158 -10.05 -2.86 7.56
CA ALA A 158 -10.92 -2.00 6.75
C ALA A 158 -10.56 -2.05 5.26
N ALA A 159 -9.28 -2.19 4.91
CA ALA A 159 -8.85 -2.34 3.52
C ALA A 159 -9.19 -3.72 2.93
N VAL A 160 -9.22 -4.75 3.76
CA VAL A 160 -9.68 -6.10 3.37
C VAL A 160 -11.19 -6.14 3.19
N GLU A 161 -11.95 -5.31 3.92
CA GLU A 161 -13.39 -5.11 3.70
C GLU A 161 -13.67 -4.40 2.36
N ASP A 162 -12.71 -3.63 1.82
CA ASP A 162 -12.78 -3.05 0.47
C ASP A 162 -12.12 -4.02 -0.54
N PHE A 163 -12.91 -4.98 -1.02
CA PHE A 163 -12.48 -6.00 -1.98
C PHE A 163 -11.78 -5.41 -3.22
N ASP A 164 -12.30 -4.33 -3.76
CA ASP A 164 -11.78 -3.74 -5.01
C ASP A 164 -10.39 -3.14 -4.80
N SER A 165 -10.17 -2.44 -3.70
CA SER A 165 -8.85 -1.89 -3.33
C SER A 165 -7.84 -3.00 -3.08
N PHE A 166 -8.23 -4.06 -2.37
CA PHE A 166 -7.32 -5.18 -2.11
C PHE A 166 -6.97 -5.95 -3.39
N LEU A 167 -7.96 -6.22 -4.25
CA LEU A 167 -7.72 -6.85 -5.56
C LEU A 167 -6.83 -5.98 -6.45
N GLN A 168 -7.01 -4.67 -6.41
CA GLN A 168 -6.16 -3.73 -7.14
C GLN A 168 -4.72 -3.77 -6.60
N ALA A 169 -4.51 -3.81 -5.30
CA ALA A 169 -3.18 -3.97 -4.71
C ALA A 169 -2.51 -5.29 -5.18
N ILE A 170 -3.26 -6.41 -5.21
CA ILE A 170 -2.74 -7.68 -5.75
C ILE A 170 -2.34 -7.53 -7.23
N ARG A 171 -3.13 -6.83 -8.04
CA ARG A 171 -2.80 -6.58 -9.46
C ARG A 171 -1.52 -5.78 -9.61
N GLU A 172 -1.27 -4.81 -8.73
CA GLU A 172 -0.07 -3.97 -8.79
C GLU A 172 1.20 -4.70 -8.38
N ILE A 173 1.11 -5.64 -7.45
CA ILE A 173 2.26 -6.46 -7.04
C ILE A 173 2.48 -7.69 -7.92
N SER A 174 1.49 -8.05 -8.74
CA SER A 174 1.62 -9.19 -9.65
C SER A 174 2.64 -8.91 -10.75
N PRO A 175 3.58 -9.84 -11.02
CA PRO A 175 4.57 -9.67 -12.10
C PRO A 175 3.94 -9.75 -13.49
N VAL A 176 2.68 -10.17 -13.61
CA VAL A 176 1.95 -10.38 -14.85
C VAL A 176 0.50 -9.89 -14.73
N PRO A 177 -0.18 -9.54 -15.83
CA PRO A 177 -1.57 -9.12 -15.80
C PRO A 177 -2.50 -10.19 -15.22
N ILE A 178 -3.51 -9.73 -14.45
CA ILE A 178 -4.58 -10.58 -13.92
C ILE A 178 -5.88 -10.25 -14.67
N ARG A 179 -6.47 -11.26 -15.33
CA ARG A 179 -7.77 -11.15 -15.98
C ARG A 179 -8.78 -12.15 -15.42
N PHE A 180 -10.04 -11.88 -15.66
CA PHE A 180 -11.14 -12.75 -15.28
C PHE A 180 -11.76 -13.41 -16.50
N ASP A 181 -12.02 -14.72 -16.42
CA ASP A 181 -12.67 -15.46 -17.49
C ASP A 181 -13.54 -16.61 -16.97
N ALA A 182 -14.34 -17.18 -17.86
CA ALA A 182 -15.04 -18.43 -17.58
C ALA A 182 -14.03 -19.59 -17.67
N ILE A 183 -13.84 -20.30 -16.57
CA ILE A 183 -12.95 -21.47 -16.50
C ILE A 183 -13.83 -22.71 -16.36
N GLU A 184 -13.72 -23.63 -17.32
CA GLU A 184 -14.39 -24.93 -17.26
C GLU A 184 -13.70 -25.85 -16.25
N GLY A 185 -14.50 -26.65 -15.53
CA GLY A 185 -13.98 -27.59 -14.54
C GLY A 185 -13.86 -27.04 -13.13
N SER A 186 -13.00 -27.66 -12.31
CA SER A 186 -12.85 -27.38 -10.87
C SER A 186 -11.78 -26.34 -10.55
N ALA A 187 -11.00 -25.89 -11.52
CA ALA A 187 -9.96 -24.89 -11.28
C ALA A 187 -10.57 -23.51 -11.02
N ASN A 188 -10.07 -22.82 -10.01
CA ASN A 188 -10.47 -21.45 -9.67
C ASN A 188 -9.62 -20.38 -10.38
N GLY A 189 -8.42 -20.74 -10.81
CA GLY A 189 -7.50 -19.91 -11.57
C GLY A 189 -6.32 -20.71 -12.08
N TYR A 190 -5.47 -20.06 -12.83
CA TYR A 190 -4.18 -20.60 -13.25
C TYR A 190 -3.23 -19.50 -13.74
N TYR A 191 -1.96 -19.69 -13.51
CA TYR A 191 -0.89 -18.92 -14.13
C TYR A 191 -0.52 -19.53 -15.49
N HIS A 192 -0.60 -18.77 -16.56
CA HIS A 192 -0.27 -19.21 -17.93
C HIS A 192 1.16 -18.80 -18.31
N ASN A 193 2.07 -19.78 -18.30
CA ASN A 193 3.51 -19.52 -18.50
C ASN A 193 3.88 -18.96 -19.89
N LEU A 194 3.12 -19.27 -20.94
CA LEU A 194 3.40 -18.82 -22.31
C LEU A 194 2.90 -17.39 -22.53
N ASP A 195 1.66 -17.11 -22.14
CA ASP A 195 1.04 -15.81 -22.35
C ASP A 195 1.41 -14.80 -21.24
N LYS A 196 2.10 -15.29 -20.19
CA LYS A 196 2.51 -14.46 -19.04
C LYS A 196 1.33 -13.70 -18.45
N GLU A 197 0.27 -14.42 -18.12
CA GLU A 197 -0.93 -13.85 -17.50
C GLU A 197 -1.49 -14.81 -16.43
N ILE A 198 -2.22 -14.23 -15.49
CA ILE A 198 -3.02 -14.94 -14.51
C ILE A 198 -4.49 -14.85 -14.94
N VAL A 199 -5.16 -16.00 -14.99
CA VAL A 199 -6.59 -16.08 -15.27
C VAL A 199 -7.33 -16.56 -14.03
N ILE A 200 -8.32 -15.78 -13.59
CA ILE A 200 -9.16 -16.09 -12.44
C ILE A 200 -10.59 -16.34 -12.92
N LYS A 201 -11.23 -17.36 -12.35
CA LYS A 201 -12.62 -17.71 -12.64
C LYS A 201 -13.55 -16.59 -12.22
N LYS A 202 -14.48 -16.21 -13.11
CA LYS A 202 -15.55 -15.26 -12.81
C LYS A 202 -16.55 -15.84 -11.80
N ASP A 203 -17.31 -14.96 -11.17
CA ASP A 203 -18.46 -15.27 -10.29
C ASP A 203 -18.13 -16.10 -9.04
N MET A 204 -16.89 -16.07 -8.58
CA MET A 204 -16.50 -16.61 -7.28
C MET A 204 -16.82 -15.60 -6.15
N SER A 205 -16.86 -16.09 -4.89
CA SER A 205 -16.91 -15.19 -3.74
C SER A 205 -15.68 -14.29 -3.70
N GLN A 206 -15.82 -13.11 -3.09
CA GLN A 206 -14.71 -12.17 -2.93
C GLN A 206 -13.50 -12.81 -2.24
N SER A 207 -13.72 -13.51 -1.13
CA SER A 207 -12.67 -14.22 -0.41
C SER A 207 -11.96 -15.25 -1.30
N GLN A 208 -12.71 -16.08 -2.04
CA GLN A 208 -12.12 -17.08 -2.93
C GLN A 208 -11.36 -16.43 -4.09
N THR A 209 -11.83 -15.32 -4.61
CA THR A 209 -11.15 -14.55 -5.66
C THR A 209 -9.79 -14.03 -5.17
N LEU A 210 -9.73 -13.42 -3.99
CA LEU A 210 -8.48 -12.93 -3.41
C LEU A 210 -7.49 -14.08 -3.13
N LYS A 211 -7.95 -15.16 -2.51
CA LYS A 211 -7.12 -16.36 -2.26
C LYS A 211 -6.51 -16.91 -3.56
N THR A 212 -7.33 -17.03 -4.60
CA THR A 212 -6.87 -17.52 -5.91
C THR A 212 -5.87 -16.55 -6.55
N ALA A 213 -6.15 -15.23 -6.51
CA ALA A 213 -5.26 -14.22 -7.05
C ALA A 213 -3.87 -14.24 -6.37
N ILE A 214 -3.83 -14.38 -5.04
CA ILE A 214 -2.59 -14.49 -4.27
C ILE A 214 -1.84 -15.77 -4.64
N HIS A 215 -2.54 -16.91 -4.73
CA HIS A 215 -1.96 -18.21 -5.09
C HIS A 215 -1.33 -18.20 -6.48
N GLU A 216 -2.05 -17.69 -7.49
CA GLU A 216 -1.53 -17.62 -8.86
C GLU A 216 -0.39 -16.58 -8.98
N THR A 217 -0.43 -15.51 -8.19
CA THR A 217 0.68 -14.56 -8.10
C THR A 217 1.93 -15.23 -7.51
N ALA A 218 1.77 -16.10 -6.52
CA ALA A 218 2.88 -16.89 -5.98
C ALA A 218 3.47 -17.83 -7.04
N HIS A 219 2.62 -18.50 -7.85
CA HIS A 219 3.09 -19.29 -8.98
C HIS A 219 3.85 -18.45 -10.00
N ALA A 220 3.35 -17.29 -10.38
CA ALA A 220 4.01 -16.39 -11.33
C ALA A 220 5.39 -15.91 -10.83
N ARG A 221 5.55 -15.65 -9.52
CA ARG A 221 6.82 -15.24 -8.92
C ARG A 221 7.83 -16.37 -8.77
N LEU A 222 7.37 -17.56 -8.38
CA LEU A 222 8.24 -18.69 -7.99
C LEU A 222 8.48 -19.71 -9.09
N HIS A 223 7.48 -19.92 -9.95
CA HIS A 223 7.43 -21.09 -10.83
C HIS A 223 7.35 -20.72 -12.30
N ASP A 224 7.64 -19.46 -12.62
CA ASP A 224 7.82 -19.04 -14.00
C ASP A 224 8.96 -19.84 -14.64
N LYS A 225 8.69 -20.38 -15.83
CA LYS A 225 9.62 -21.31 -16.49
C LYS A 225 10.96 -20.64 -16.82
N GLU A 226 10.94 -19.41 -17.31
CA GLU A 226 12.18 -18.68 -17.67
C GLU A 226 13.01 -18.32 -16.45
N ILE A 227 12.32 -17.94 -15.34
CA ILE A 227 12.99 -17.66 -14.07
C ILE A 227 13.66 -18.93 -13.54
N MET A 228 12.95 -20.06 -13.53
CA MET A 228 13.48 -21.33 -13.03
C MET A 228 14.65 -21.82 -13.91
N GLU A 229 14.51 -21.76 -15.23
CA GLU A 229 15.59 -22.13 -16.17
C GLU A 229 16.84 -21.25 -16.01
N SER A 230 16.67 -19.92 -15.84
CA SER A 230 17.78 -18.99 -15.63
C SER A 230 18.56 -19.26 -14.36
N GLN A 231 17.90 -19.81 -13.35
CA GLN A 231 18.50 -20.16 -12.04
C GLN A 231 18.99 -21.61 -11.98
N GLY A 232 18.74 -22.41 -13.02
CA GLY A 232 19.07 -23.84 -13.04
C GLY A 232 18.28 -24.65 -12.00
N ILE A 233 17.04 -24.19 -11.69
CA ILE A 233 16.18 -24.81 -10.69
C ILE A 233 15.16 -25.72 -11.40
N GLU A 234 15.10 -26.96 -10.97
CA GLU A 234 14.05 -27.91 -11.35
C GLU A 234 13.24 -28.29 -10.12
N LYS A 235 11.91 -28.19 -10.20
CA LYS A 235 10.99 -28.57 -9.12
C LYS A 235 9.87 -29.44 -9.68
N ASP A 236 9.55 -30.50 -8.94
CA ASP A 236 8.38 -31.31 -9.22
C ASP A 236 7.08 -30.53 -8.97
N ARG A 237 5.97 -31.00 -9.56
CA ARG A 237 4.68 -30.34 -9.47
C ARG A 237 4.22 -30.18 -8.02
N LEU A 238 4.42 -31.22 -7.19
CA LEU A 238 3.97 -31.18 -5.80
C LEU A 238 4.72 -30.14 -4.97
N THR A 239 6.03 -29.99 -5.19
CA THR A 239 6.82 -28.93 -4.57
C THR A 239 6.33 -27.54 -4.96
N LYS A 240 6.00 -27.31 -6.24
CA LYS A 240 5.43 -26.05 -6.69
C LYS A 240 4.10 -25.72 -6.03
N GLU A 241 3.21 -26.70 -5.92
CA GLU A 241 1.92 -26.51 -5.22
C GLU A 241 2.11 -26.25 -3.72
N VAL A 242 2.99 -26.99 -3.03
CA VAL A 242 3.29 -26.75 -1.61
C VAL A 242 3.82 -25.35 -1.39
N GLU A 243 4.73 -24.87 -2.23
CA GLU A 243 5.31 -23.54 -2.10
C GLU A 243 4.27 -22.45 -2.37
N ALA A 244 3.49 -22.53 -3.44
CA ALA A 244 2.49 -21.52 -3.76
C ALA A 244 1.35 -21.50 -2.75
N GLU A 245 0.85 -22.65 -2.33
CA GLU A 245 -0.20 -22.77 -1.30
C GLU A 245 0.27 -22.21 0.05
N SER A 246 1.53 -22.48 0.42
CA SER A 246 2.10 -21.99 1.67
C SER A 246 2.30 -20.48 1.65
N VAL A 247 2.76 -19.91 0.54
CA VAL A 247 2.85 -18.45 0.35
C VAL A 247 1.47 -17.83 0.46
N ALA A 248 0.49 -18.38 -0.26
CA ALA A 248 -0.88 -17.88 -0.22
C ALA A 248 -1.49 -17.94 1.17
N TYR A 249 -1.28 -19.03 1.91
CA TYR A 249 -1.72 -19.14 3.30
C TYR A 249 -1.09 -18.08 4.19
N CYS A 250 0.21 -17.81 4.07
CA CYS A 250 0.91 -16.81 4.87
C CYS A 250 0.40 -15.40 4.57
N VAL A 251 0.25 -15.05 3.29
CA VAL A 251 -0.28 -13.74 2.89
C VAL A 251 -1.71 -13.58 3.38
N CYS A 252 -2.59 -14.56 3.14
CA CYS A 252 -3.97 -14.52 3.64
C CYS A 252 -4.04 -14.38 5.15
N SER A 253 -3.17 -15.11 5.90
CA SER A 253 -3.12 -15.03 7.36
C SER A 253 -2.64 -13.67 7.86
N ALA A 254 -1.70 -13.01 7.17
CA ALA A 254 -1.20 -11.69 7.53
C ALA A 254 -2.28 -10.60 7.43
N PHE A 255 -3.17 -10.74 6.45
CA PHE A 255 -4.29 -9.82 6.22
C PHE A 255 -5.62 -10.32 6.80
N GLU A 256 -5.60 -11.30 7.71
CA GLU A 256 -6.79 -11.85 8.38
C GLU A 256 -7.88 -12.35 7.43
N LEU A 257 -7.52 -12.69 6.19
CA LEU A 257 -8.44 -13.37 5.28
C LEU A 257 -8.76 -14.77 5.81
N ASP A 258 -10.00 -15.23 5.62
CA ASP A 258 -10.42 -16.56 6.07
C ASP A 258 -9.54 -17.66 5.47
N THR A 259 -8.81 -18.35 6.30
CA THR A 259 -7.90 -19.46 5.94
C THR A 259 -8.45 -20.83 6.34
N SER A 260 -9.71 -20.93 6.74
CA SER A 260 -10.32 -22.17 7.26
C SER A 260 -10.38 -23.31 6.24
N GLU A 261 -10.43 -22.97 4.95
CA GLU A 261 -10.45 -23.95 3.85
C GLU A 261 -9.06 -24.47 3.45
N TYR A 262 -7.98 -23.82 3.93
CA TYR A 262 -6.64 -24.31 3.66
C TYR A 262 -6.36 -25.57 4.46
N SER A 263 -5.84 -26.58 3.80
CA SER A 263 -5.35 -27.80 4.42
C SER A 263 -4.12 -28.30 3.69
N PHE A 264 -3.21 -28.92 4.42
CA PHE A 264 -1.97 -29.46 3.88
C PHE A 264 -1.89 -30.97 4.06
N PRO A 265 -2.89 -31.76 3.61
CA PRO A 265 -2.94 -33.20 3.86
C PRO A 265 -1.78 -33.97 3.21
N TYR A 266 -1.18 -33.38 2.18
CA TYR A 266 -0.07 -33.96 1.42
C TYR A 266 1.31 -33.57 1.96
N ILE A 267 1.40 -32.72 3.01
CA ILE A 267 2.69 -32.20 3.47
C ILE A 267 3.63 -33.29 4.00
N ALA A 268 3.08 -34.27 4.69
CA ALA A 268 3.86 -35.38 5.18
C ALA A 268 4.40 -36.26 4.04
N GLY A 269 3.61 -36.45 2.99
CA GLY A 269 4.04 -37.16 1.77
C GLY A 269 5.08 -36.37 0.98
N TRP A 270 4.89 -35.06 0.88
CA TRP A 270 5.85 -34.17 0.21
C TRP A 270 7.21 -34.14 0.90
N SER A 271 7.24 -34.12 2.23
CA SER A 271 8.49 -34.09 3.00
C SER A 271 9.17 -35.45 3.06
N SER A 272 8.42 -36.54 2.84
CA SER A 272 8.95 -37.93 2.91
C SER A 272 9.96 -38.17 1.79
N GLY A 273 11.17 -38.57 2.16
CA GLY A 273 12.25 -38.85 1.21
C GLY A 273 13.04 -37.64 0.76
N LYS A 274 12.70 -36.42 1.18
CA LYS A 274 13.50 -35.21 0.95
C LYS A 274 14.58 -35.03 2.02
N GLU A 275 15.73 -34.55 1.59
CA GLU A 275 16.78 -34.19 2.54
C GLU A 275 16.40 -32.93 3.32
N MET A 276 16.87 -32.83 4.58
CA MET A 276 16.65 -31.68 5.43
C MET A 276 17.07 -30.36 4.77
N ARG A 277 18.11 -30.37 3.95
CA ARG A 277 18.57 -29.21 3.20
C ARG A 277 17.54 -28.73 2.17
N GLU A 278 16.92 -29.65 1.46
CA GLU A 278 15.87 -29.33 0.46
C GLU A 278 14.63 -28.75 1.14
N LEU A 279 14.18 -29.33 2.24
CA LEU A 279 13.05 -28.86 3.02
C LEU A 279 13.29 -27.43 3.53
N LYS A 280 14.47 -27.18 4.11
CA LYS A 280 14.86 -25.83 4.57
C LYS A 280 14.92 -24.82 3.40
N ALA A 281 15.42 -25.22 2.25
CA ALA A 281 15.49 -24.37 1.07
C ALA A 281 14.09 -23.96 0.59
N SER A 282 13.13 -24.91 0.51
CA SER A 282 11.73 -24.58 0.18
C SER A 282 11.10 -23.67 1.23
N MET A 283 11.35 -23.91 2.51
CA MET A 283 10.83 -23.06 3.58
C MET A 283 11.39 -21.64 3.55
N ASP A 284 12.66 -21.46 3.16
CA ASP A 284 13.25 -20.15 2.98
C ASP A 284 12.67 -19.42 1.75
N VAL A 285 12.40 -20.14 0.65
CA VAL A 285 11.72 -19.61 -0.54
C VAL A 285 10.31 -19.14 -0.18
N ILE A 286 9.52 -19.98 0.50
CA ILE A 286 8.17 -19.64 0.96
C ILE A 286 8.21 -18.38 1.83
N ARG A 287 9.09 -18.37 2.84
CA ARG A 287 9.23 -17.25 3.76
C ARG A 287 9.57 -15.93 3.04
N LYS A 288 10.56 -15.99 2.14
CA LYS A 288 11.02 -14.80 1.41
C LYS A 288 9.89 -14.24 0.53
N THR A 289 9.28 -15.09 -0.26
CA THR A 289 8.23 -14.67 -1.20
C THR A 289 6.97 -14.20 -0.47
N ALA A 290 6.55 -14.90 0.59
CA ALA A 290 5.43 -14.44 1.41
C ALA A 290 5.73 -13.09 2.08
N GLY A 291 6.94 -12.91 2.61
CA GLY A 291 7.39 -11.66 3.22
C GLY A 291 7.38 -10.50 2.23
N GLU A 292 7.98 -10.68 1.05
CA GLU A 292 7.97 -9.69 -0.02
C GLU A 292 6.54 -9.31 -0.44
N MET A 293 5.65 -10.30 -0.62
CA MET A 293 4.26 -10.04 -0.97
C MET A 293 3.50 -9.32 0.15
N ILE A 294 3.72 -9.66 1.41
CA ILE A 294 3.10 -8.99 2.56
C ILE A 294 3.55 -7.54 2.64
N ASP A 295 4.85 -7.28 2.54
CA ASP A 295 5.42 -5.94 2.61
C ASP A 295 4.92 -5.06 1.44
N GLU A 296 4.96 -5.57 0.21
CA GLU A 296 4.49 -4.86 -0.98
C GLU A 296 2.98 -4.58 -0.93
N LEU A 297 2.15 -5.56 -0.52
CA LEU A 297 0.71 -5.35 -0.36
C LEU A 297 0.41 -4.32 0.73
N THR A 298 1.12 -4.38 1.86
CA THR A 298 0.96 -3.41 2.94
C THR A 298 1.24 -2.01 2.45
N GLU A 299 2.38 -1.79 1.76
CA GLU A 299 2.74 -0.48 1.21
C GLU A 299 1.69 0.03 0.22
N LYS A 300 1.20 -0.83 -0.69
CA LYS A 300 0.17 -0.46 -1.67
C LYS A 300 -1.15 -0.09 -1.02
N ILE A 301 -1.59 -0.87 -0.05
CA ILE A 301 -2.82 -0.63 0.69
C ILE A 301 -2.74 0.68 1.47
N GLU A 302 -1.61 0.96 2.13
CA GLU A 302 -1.37 2.22 2.83
C GLU A 302 -1.49 3.42 1.89
N MET A 303 -0.79 3.37 0.76
CA MET A 303 -0.87 4.44 -0.25
C MET A 303 -2.30 4.68 -0.75
N MET A 304 -3.06 3.59 -1.01
CA MET A 304 -4.45 3.70 -1.45
C MET A 304 -5.36 4.29 -0.37
N LEU A 305 -5.15 3.91 0.89
CA LEU A 305 -5.89 4.47 2.02
C LEU A 305 -5.58 5.95 2.23
N GLU A 306 -4.31 6.34 2.17
CA GLU A 306 -3.90 7.75 2.25
C GLU A 306 -4.56 8.58 1.13
N GLN A 307 -4.51 8.10 -0.11
CA GLN A 307 -5.16 8.77 -1.25
C GLN A 307 -6.68 8.86 -1.07
N LYS A 308 -7.33 7.80 -0.57
CA LYS A 308 -8.76 7.80 -0.25
C LYS A 308 -9.09 8.82 0.83
N GLN A 309 -8.29 8.90 1.90
CA GLN A 309 -8.45 9.86 2.99
C GLN A 309 -8.28 11.30 2.50
N GLU A 310 -7.24 11.59 1.72
CA GLU A 310 -7.03 12.90 1.09
C GLU A 310 -8.22 13.30 0.22
N LYS A 311 -8.73 12.36 -0.58
CA LYS A 311 -9.91 12.58 -1.43
C LYS A 311 -11.17 12.85 -0.61
N LEU A 312 -11.38 12.14 0.49
CA LEU A 312 -12.50 12.37 1.41
C LEU A 312 -12.37 13.73 2.12
N ILE A 313 -11.18 14.12 2.57
CA ILE A 313 -10.92 15.44 3.14
C ILE A 313 -11.30 16.52 2.11
N ALA A 314 -10.76 16.43 0.89
CA ALA A 314 -11.05 17.40 -0.16
C ALA A 314 -12.56 17.47 -0.50
N ALA A 315 -13.27 16.35 -0.46
CA ALA A 315 -14.71 16.32 -0.69
C ALA A 315 -15.51 17.03 0.43
N VAL A 316 -15.14 16.81 1.68
CA VAL A 316 -15.78 17.48 2.82
C VAL A 316 -15.41 18.96 2.84
N GLU A 317 -14.19 19.33 2.44
CA GLU A 317 -13.77 20.73 2.29
C GLU A 317 -14.55 21.43 1.14
N ALA A 318 -14.76 20.74 0.03
CA ALA A 318 -15.62 21.25 -1.05
C ALA A 318 -17.08 21.45 -0.61
N ALA A 319 -17.54 20.72 0.40
CA ALA A 319 -18.85 20.90 1.02
C ALA A 319 -18.93 22.09 2.00
N GLY A 320 -17.84 22.83 2.23
CA GLY A 320 -17.79 24.02 3.10
C GLY A 320 -17.29 23.75 4.52
N TYR A 321 -16.48 22.74 4.70
CA TYR A 321 -15.81 22.45 5.96
C TYR A 321 -14.29 22.48 5.78
N ARG A 322 -13.56 22.60 6.88
CA ARG A 322 -12.11 22.47 6.95
C ARG A 322 -11.74 21.34 7.90
N PHE A 323 -10.86 20.47 7.49
CA PHE A 323 -10.32 19.43 8.37
C PHE A 323 -9.47 20.06 9.47
N ALA A 324 -9.89 19.87 10.71
CA ALA A 324 -9.09 20.27 11.86
C ALA A 324 -8.11 19.14 12.17
N LYS A 325 -6.85 19.33 11.82
CA LYS A 325 -5.78 18.37 12.11
C LYS A 325 -5.74 18.16 13.64
N GLU A 326 -5.93 16.94 14.09
CA GLU A 326 -6.00 16.57 15.49
C GLU A 326 -4.84 17.14 16.33
N GLU A 327 -5.16 17.75 17.46
CA GLU A 327 -4.29 17.70 18.62
C GLU A 327 -4.27 16.25 19.13
N SER A 328 -3.10 15.70 19.38
CA SER A 328 -2.71 14.29 19.55
C SER A 328 -3.48 13.44 20.59
N ASN A 329 -4.71 13.79 20.98
CA ASN A 329 -5.49 13.13 22.01
C ASN A 329 -6.99 12.97 21.73
N SER A 330 -7.50 13.37 20.56
CA SER A 330 -8.92 13.17 20.23
C SER A 330 -9.11 11.85 19.46
N GLN A 331 -10.07 11.03 19.91
CA GLN A 331 -10.44 9.77 19.25
C GLN A 331 -11.36 9.99 18.03
N HIS A 332 -11.53 11.24 17.58
CA HIS A 332 -12.49 11.61 16.54
C HIS A 332 -11.86 12.52 15.49
N LEU A 333 -12.18 12.25 14.23
CA LEU A 333 -11.89 13.16 13.12
C LEU A 333 -12.83 14.36 13.24
N GLN A 334 -12.27 15.57 13.21
CA GLN A 334 -13.05 16.81 13.37
C GLN A 334 -12.99 17.64 12.09
N PHE A 335 -14.18 18.07 11.63
CA PHE A 335 -14.31 19.04 10.55
C PHE A 335 -15.07 20.27 11.05
N ILE A 336 -14.53 21.45 10.77
CA ILE A 336 -15.04 22.73 11.23
C ILE A 336 -15.65 23.47 10.04
N PRO A 337 -16.82 24.13 10.17
CA PRO A 337 -17.35 24.99 9.11
C PRO A 337 -16.32 26.03 8.67
N ASP A 338 -16.13 26.20 7.37
CA ASP A 338 -15.19 27.20 6.79
C ASP A 338 -15.71 28.64 6.86
N GLY A 339 -16.97 28.83 7.21
CA GLY A 339 -17.64 30.12 7.32
C GLY A 339 -18.23 30.63 6.00
N THR A 340 -17.98 29.96 4.88
CA THR A 340 -18.50 30.38 3.55
C THR A 340 -19.94 29.94 3.32
N HIS A 341 -20.41 28.95 4.07
CA HIS A 341 -21.76 28.39 3.95
C HIS A 341 -22.51 28.52 5.28
N ARG A 342 -23.85 28.60 5.22
CA ARG A 342 -24.71 28.62 6.41
C ARG A 342 -24.77 27.26 7.13
N MET A 343 -23.64 26.57 7.24
CA MET A 343 -23.55 25.30 7.94
C MET A 343 -23.47 25.56 9.44
N GLN A 344 -24.33 24.88 10.18
CA GLN A 344 -24.37 25.01 11.63
C GLN A 344 -23.77 23.76 12.27
N GLY A 345 -22.60 23.92 12.88
CA GLY A 345 -21.99 22.93 13.75
C GLY A 345 -20.78 22.21 13.15
N HIS A 346 -19.96 21.70 14.05
CA HIS A 346 -18.79 20.88 13.73
C HIS A 346 -19.25 19.46 13.38
N LEU A 347 -18.57 18.82 12.45
CA LEU A 347 -18.73 17.40 12.19
C LEU A 347 -17.67 16.60 12.95
N PHE A 348 -18.10 15.51 13.58
CA PHE A 348 -17.21 14.59 14.30
C PHE A 348 -17.44 13.19 13.79
N ALA A 349 -16.39 12.55 13.25
CA ALA A 349 -16.44 11.16 12.82
C ALA A 349 -15.53 10.30 13.68
N LYS A 350 -15.96 9.07 13.95
CA LYS A 350 -15.17 8.08 14.68
C LYS A 350 -14.22 7.31 13.76
N SER A 351 -14.50 7.33 12.47
CA SER A 351 -13.72 6.60 11.47
C SER A 351 -13.86 7.22 10.08
N TRP A 352 -12.95 6.92 9.19
CA TRP A 352 -13.01 7.33 7.79
C TRP A 352 -14.24 6.77 7.04
N ASN A 353 -14.74 5.59 7.41
CA ASN A 353 -16.00 5.04 6.88
C ASN A 353 -17.21 5.91 7.23
N GLU A 354 -17.18 6.60 8.36
CA GLU A 354 -18.23 7.56 8.71
C GLU A 354 -18.12 8.84 7.86
N VAL A 355 -16.92 9.32 7.59
CA VAL A 355 -16.68 10.45 6.67
C VAL A 355 -17.16 10.09 5.26
N GLU A 356 -16.87 8.89 4.78
CA GLU A 356 -17.33 8.41 3.47
C GLU A 356 -18.86 8.42 3.37
N ARG A 357 -19.56 7.91 4.38
CA ARG A 357 -21.04 7.97 4.44
C ARG A 357 -21.57 9.41 4.45
N TRP A 358 -20.87 10.37 5.04
CA TRP A 358 -21.25 11.78 4.95
C TRP A 358 -21.13 12.31 3.52
N VAL A 359 -20.02 11.99 2.85
CA VAL A 359 -19.81 12.37 1.44
C VAL A 359 -20.89 11.78 0.56
N GLU A 360 -21.22 10.49 0.73
CA GLU A 360 -22.34 9.84 0.03
C GLU A 360 -23.69 10.52 0.31
N ALA A 361 -23.98 10.83 1.57
CA ALA A 361 -25.19 11.51 1.95
C ALA A 361 -25.32 12.91 1.34
N ILE A 362 -24.19 13.65 1.17
CA ILE A 362 -24.17 14.93 0.48
C ILE A 362 -24.46 14.74 -1.01
N ILE A 363 -23.90 13.73 -1.64
CA ILE A 363 -24.14 13.40 -3.06
C ILE A 363 -25.61 13.01 -3.27
N GLU A 364 -26.20 12.27 -2.35
CA GLU A 364 -27.60 11.84 -2.48
C GLU A 364 -28.62 12.95 -2.18
N LYS A 365 -28.40 13.70 -1.08
CA LYS A 365 -29.42 14.53 -0.42
C LYS A 365 -28.98 15.97 -0.14
N GLY A 366 -27.72 16.33 -0.45
CA GLY A 366 -27.19 17.68 -0.26
C GLY A 366 -27.90 18.72 -1.15
N ASP A 367 -27.71 19.98 -0.82
CA ASP A 367 -28.15 21.05 -1.74
C ASP A 367 -27.37 20.96 -3.06
N PRO A 368 -27.96 21.45 -4.18
CA PRO A 368 -27.36 21.26 -5.50
C PRO A 368 -25.93 21.80 -5.64
N ILE A 369 -25.58 22.86 -4.91
CA ILE A 369 -24.23 23.47 -4.97
C ILE A 369 -23.21 22.60 -4.24
N GLN A 370 -23.56 22.16 -3.02
CA GLN A 370 -22.69 21.26 -2.26
C GLN A 370 -22.51 19.94 -2.98
N LYS A 371 -23.60 19.36 -3.47
CA LYS A 371 -23.56 18.12 -4.25
C LYS A 371 -22.60 18.23 -5.43
N GLU A 372 -22.74 19.25 -6.26
CA GLU A 372 -21.88 19.43 -7.42
C GLU A 372 -20.40 19.57 -7.04
N ARG A 373 -20.10 20.35 -5.99
CA ARG A 373 -18.73 20.55 -5.51
C ARG A 373 -18.10 19.23 -5.04
N VAL A 374 -18.83 18.46 -4.26
CA VAL A 374 -18.39 17.16 -3.76
C VAL A 374 -18.25 16.16 -4.92
N GLU A 375 -19.24 16.10 -5.82
CA GLU A 375 -19.17 15.21 -7.00
C GLU A 375 -17.97 15.55 -7.89
N ARG A 376 -17.58 16.81 -8.01
CA ARG A 376 -16.41 17.24 -8.77
C ARG A 376 -15.10 16.68 -8.19
N VAL A 377 -15.00 16.58 -6.88
CA VAL A 377 -13.83 15.97 -6.21
C VAL A 377 -13.85 14.45 -6.33
N ILE A 378 -15.03 13.85 -6.14
CA ILE A 378 -15.17 12.38 -6.14
C ILE A 378 -15.15 11.79 -7.56
N TYR A 379 -15.77 12.48 -8.53
CA TYR A 379 -15.93 12.03 -9.92
C TYR A 379 -15.47 13.11 -10.91
N PRO A 380 -14.19 13.52 -10.89
CA PRO A 380 -13.70 14.62 -11.74
C PRO A 380 -13.98 14.38 -13.23
N GLU A 381 -13.94 13.12 -13.68
CA GLU A 381 -14.19 12.72 -15.05
C GLU A 381 -15.60 13.09 -15.57
N ARG A 382 -16.57 13.29 -14.68
CA ARG A 382 -17.92 13.73 -15.05
C ARG A 382 -18.00 15.22 -15.39
N PHE A 383 -16.96 15.97 -15.07
CA PHE A 383 -16.88 17.42 -15.21
C PHE A 383 -15.83 17.86 -16.22
N GLU A 384 -15.18 16.92 -16.90
CA GLU A 384 -14.33 17.19 -18.06
C GLU A 384 -15.20 17.44 -19.28
N HIS A 385 -15.70 18.68 -19.41
CA HIS A 385 -16.54 19.09 -20.54
C HIS A 385 -15.80 20.06 -21.43
N SER A 386 -16.04 19.95 -22.76
CA SER A 386 -15.57 20.95 -23.69
C SER A 386 -16.30 22.30 -23.46
N PHE A 387 -15.66 23.40 -23.89
CA PHE A 387 -16.23 24.72 -23.82
C PHE A 387 -17.64 24.79 -24.46
N GLU A 388 -17.82 24.12 -25.59
CA GLU A 388 -19.10 24.09 -26.33
C GLU A 388 -20.17 23.33 -25.56
N GLU A 389 -19.87 22.18 -24.96
CA GLU A 389 -20.84 21.41 -24.19
C GLU A 389 -21.34 22.17 -22.95
N MET A 390 -20.47 22.92 -22.30
CA MET A 390 -20.84 23.72 -21.13
C MET A 390 -21.67 24.94 -21.48
N MET A 391 -21.38 25.55 -22.59
CA MET A 391 -22.07 26.75 -23.05
C MET A 391 -23.48 26.49 -23.59
N PHE A 392 -23.68 25.44 -24.38
CA PHE A 392 -24.90 25.28 -25.18
C PHE A 392 -25.92 24.30 -24.61
N THR A 393 -25.56 23.44 -23.68
CA THR A 393 -26.43 22.35 -23.23
C THR A 393 -27.13 22.57 -21.89
N ARG A 394 -26.68 23.52 -21.04
CA ARG A 394 -27.20 23.68 -19.67
C ARG A 394 -27.98 24.96 -19.50
N LYS A 395 -29.25 24.81 -19.10
CA LYS A 395 -30.16 25.91 -18.70
C LYS A 395 -30.04 26.32 -17.23
N GLU A 396 -29.07 25.80 -16.51
CA GLU A 396 -28.89 26.04 -15.08
C GLU A 396 -28.14 27.34 -14.83
N CYS A 397 -28.36 27.97 -13.69
CA CYS A 397 -27.51 29.09 -13.24
C CYS A 397 -26.11 28.55 -12.94
N ARG A 398 -25.11 29.09 -13.61
CA ARG A 398 -23.74 28.58 -13.55
C ARG A 398 -22.68 29.64 -13.74
N LEU A 399 -21.61 29.58 -12.95
CA LEU A 399 -20.37 30.31 -13.19
C LEU A 399 -19.34 29.35 -13.78
N SER A 400 -18.66 29.76 -14.83
CA SER A 400 -17.56 28.97 -15.41
C SER A 400 -16.36 29.87 -15.68
N ILE A 401 -15.15 29.36 -15.38
CA ILE A 401 -13.88 30.06 -15.57
C ILE A 401 -13.09 29.33 -16.65
N TYR A 402 -12.55 30.08 -17.58
CA TYR A 402 -11.78 29.57 -18.69
C TYR A 402 -10.43 30.27 -18.75
N HIS A 403 -9.38 29.48 -18.78
CA HIS A 403 -8.02 29.98 -19.02
C HIS A 403 -7.58 29.68 -20.43
N LEU A 404 -6.75 30.56 -21.00
CA LEU A 404 -6.08 30.28 -22.26
C LEU A 404 -5.25 29.01 -22.15
N ASP A 405 -5.30 28.15 -23.15
CA ASP A 405 -4.46 26.95 -23.19
C ASP A 405 -3.01 27.36 -23.46
N GLU A 406 -2.17 27.23 -22.45
CA GLU A 406 -0.73 27.57 -22.51
C GLU A 406 0.03 26.75 -23.54
N ASN A 407 -0.48 25.59 -23.94
CA ASN A 407 0.08 24.70 -24.95
C ASN A 407 -0.59 24.84 -26.32
N GLY A 408 -1.64 25.66 -26.42
CA GLY A 408 -2.48 25.85 -27.60
C GLY A 408 -2.11 27.05 -28.44
N THR A 409 -2.97 27.32 -29.43
CA THR A 409 -2.82 28.45 -30.40
C THR A 409 -2.92 29.84 -29.78
N GLY A 410 -3.48 29.94 -28.55
CA GLY A 410 -3.69 31.19 -27.81
C GLY A 410 -2.49 31.67 -26.97
N ARG A 411 -1.37 30.95 -26.94
CA ARG A 411 -0.24 31.24 -26.06
C ARG A 411 0.28 32.68 -26.12
N ASP A 412 0.32 33.28 -27.32
CA ASP A 412 0.80 34.65 -27.53
C ASP A 412 -0.18 35.72 -27.03
N GLN A 413 -1.36 35.32 -26.58
CA GLN A 413 -2.42 36.19 -26.04
C GLN A 413 -2.43 36.19 -24.50
N LEU A 414 -1.61 35.36 -23.84
CA LEU A 414 -1.50 35.32 -22.39
C LEU A 414 -1.10 36.69 -21.83
N PHE A 415 -1.87 37.16 -20.84
CA PHE A 415 -1.70 38.46 -20.16
C PHE A 415 -1.82 39.69 -21.08
N VAL A 416 -2.43 39.54 -22.27
CA VAL A 416 -2.68 40.64 -23.22
C VAL A 416 -4.09 41.18 -22.99
N GLY A 417 -4.18 42.50 -22.81
CA GLY A 417 -5.47 43.17 -22.63
C GLY A 417 -6.30 43.23 -23.91
N MET A 418 -7.60 43.42 -23.77
CA MET A 418 -8.55 43.43 -24.89
C MET A 418 -8.22 44.50 -25.96
N GLU A 419 -7.76 45.69 -25.56
CA GLU A 419 -7.39 46.78 -26.50
C GLU A 419 -6.20 46.34 -27.36
N ASP A 420 -5.16 45.78 -26.75
CA ASP A 420 -3.98 45.31 -27.50
C ASP A 420 -4.33 44.16 -28.46
N LEU A 421 -5.27 43.27 -28.09
CA LEU A 421 -5.76 42.23 -28.99
C LEU A 421 -6.50 42.80 -30.19
N GLN A 422 -7.36 43.79 -29.96
CA GLN A 422 -8.10 44.48 -31.03
C GLN A 422 -7.18 45.27 -31.98
N GLU A 423 -6.18 45.99 -31.44
CA GLU A 423 -5.18 46.70 -32.24
C GLU A 423 -4.36 45.74 -33.12
N LYS A 424 -4.07 44.54 -32.63
CA LYS A 424 -3.36 43.49 -33.37
C LYS A 424 -4.26 42.72 -34.34
N GLY A 425 -5.58 42.98 -34.35
CA GLY A 425 -6.55 42.25 -35.16
C GLY A 425 -6.70 40.76 -34.72
N ILE A 426 -6.42 40.46 -33.47
CA ILE A 426 -6.51 39.09 -32.93
C ILE A 426 -7.94 38.88 -32.45
N THR A 427 -8.57 37.83 -32.92
CA THR A 427 -9.91 37.41 -32.50
C THR A 427 -9.80 36.31 -31.43
N ILE A 428 -10.56 36.46 -30.34
CA ILE A 428 -10.69 35.45 -29.28
C ILE A 428 -11.66 34.38 -29.79
N THR A 429 -11.20 33.13 -29.83
CA THR A 429 -11.99 31.98 -30.25
C THR A 429 -12.07 30.93 -29.12
N ALA A 430 -13.17 30.19 -29.11
CA ALA A 430 -13.46 29.23 -28.02
C ALA A 430 -12.44 28.09 -27.90
N ASP A 431 -11.87 27.66 -29.02
CA ASP A 431 -10.86 26.60 -29.10
C ASP A 431 -9.51 26.94 -28.46
N GLN A 432 -9.28 28.22 -28.14
CA GLN A 432 -8.08 28.71 -27.44
C GLN A 432 -8.18 28.56 -25.91
N TYR A 433 -9.37 28.26 -25.40
CA TYR A 433 -9.65 28.26 -23.98
C TYR A 433 -9.99 26.87 -23.44
N ARG A 434 -9.53 26.59 -22.21
CA ARG A 434 -9.90 25.43 -21.47
C ARG A 434 -10.72 25.81 -20.24
N CYS A 435 -11.87 25.17 -20.03
CA CYS A 435 -12.62 25.32 -18.79
C CYS A 435 -11.81 24.76 -17.63
N VAL A 436 -11.52 25.60 -16.65
CA VAL A 436 -10.75 25.24 -15.46
C VAL A 436 -11.60 25.13 -14.21
N TYR A 437 -12.80 25.74 -14.24
CA TYR A 437 -13.75 25.68 -13.15
C TYR A 437 -15.17 25.92 -13.64
N SER A 438 -16.14 25.25 -13.05
CA SER A 438 -17.54 25.52 -13.30
C SER A 438 -18.36 25.10 -12.08
N SER A 439 -19.25 25.96 -11.62
CA SER A 439 -20.06 25.75 -10.42
C SER A 439 -21.46 26.33 -10.58
N LEU A 440 -22.43 25.74 -9.88
CA LEU A 440 -23.78 26.31 -9.74
C LEU A 440 -23.80 27.57 -8.85
N TYR A 441 -22.67 27.94 -8.26
CA TYR A 441 -22.55 29.17 -7.48
C TYR A 441 -22.50 30.39 -8.40
N LEU A 442 -23.46 31.30 -8.21
CA LEU A 442 -23.44 32.61 -8.81
C LEU A 442 -23.32 33.68 -7.72
N PRO A 443 -22.19 34.36 -7.57
CA PRO A 443 -22.18 35.59 -6.82
C PRO A 443 -23.13 36.61 -7.53
N ASN A 444 -23.88 37.36 -6.76
CA ASN A 444 -24.87 38.34 -7.26
C ASN A 444 -24.28 39.30 -8.29
N GLU A 445 -24.07 38.88 -9.54
CA GLU A 445 -23.58 39.64 -10.73
C GLU A 445 -22.37 40.58 -10.48
N ASP A 446 -21.75 40.58 -9.32
CA ASP A 446 -20.59 41.41 -8.99
C ASP A 446 -19.28 40.71 -9.41
N MET A 447 -18.75 41.11 -10.55
CA MET A 447 -17.48 40.57 -11.05
C MET A 447 -16.28 40.88 -10.13
N ASN A 448 -16.35 41.92 -9.28
CA ASN A 448 -15.30 42.16 -8.30
C ASN A 448 -15.34 41.13 -7.20
N ALA A 449 -16.53 40.68 -6.81
CA ALA A 449 -16.65 39.56 -5.87
C ALA A 449 -16.11 38.27 -6.48
N VAL A 450 -16.36 38.00 -7.75
CA VAL A 450 -15.76 36.83 -8.46
C VAL A 450 -14.24 36.96 -8.46
N TYR A 451 -13.68 38.11 -8.74
CA TYR A 451 -12.24 38.33 -8.75
C TYR A 451 -11.62 38.08 -7.38
N SER A 452 -12.20 38.63 -6.31
CA SER A 452 -11.71 38.42 -4.93
C SER A 452 -11.78 36.96 -4.52
N ILE A 453 -12.89 36.27 -4.82
CA ILE A 453 -13.03 34.86 -4.48
C ILE A 453 -11.93 34.02 -5.13
N PHE A 454 -11.67 34.16 -6.41
CA PHE A 454 -10.73 33.30 -7.13
C PHE A 454 -9.26 33.76 -7.05
N ASN A 455 -8.98 34.92 -6.46
CA ASN A 455 -7.62 35.43 -6.25
C ASN A 455 -7.20 35.44 -4.77
N ASP A 456 -8.13 35.74 -3.85
CA ASP A 456 -7.80 35.92 -2.43
C ASP A 456 -8.15 34.68 -1.60
N ASP A 457 -9.29 34.03 -1.90
CA ASP A 457 -9.79 32.84 -1.15
C ASP A 457 -10.54 31.89 -2.07
N PRO A 458 -9.83 31.22 -3.01
CA PRO A 458 -10.47 30.37 -3.98
C PRO A 458 -11.13 29.15 -3.34
N PRO A 459 -12.24 28.63 -3.93
CA PRO A 459 -12.86 27.39 -3.50
C PRO A 459 -11.84 26.23 -3.47
N ALA A 460 -11.95 25.33 -2.50
CA ALA A 460 -11.01 24.22 -2.30
C ALA A 460 -10.87 23.31 -3.53
N ASP A 461 -11.92 23.22 -4.35
CA ASP A 461 -11.98 22.49 -5.61
C ASP A 461 -11.42 23.27 -6.82
N TYR A 462 -11.06 24.54 -6.66
CA TYR A 462 -10.38 25.34 -7.69
C TYR A 462 -8.88 25.01 -7.68
N LYS A 463 -8.40 24.33 -8.72
CA LYS A 463 -7.00 23.86 -8.81
C LYS A 463 -6.17 24.60 -9.88
N ALA A 464 -6.72 25.64 -10.47
CA ALA A 464 -6.05 26.45 -11.46
C ALA A 464 -5.32 27.65 -10.85
N HIS A 465 -4.55 28.39 -11.65
CA HIS A 465 -3.98 29.66 -11.21
C HIS A 465 -5.08 30.71 -10.97
N SER A 466 -4.78 31.71 -10.15
CA SER A 466 -5.68 32.85 -9.89
C SER A 466 -6.10 33.55 -11.19
N LEU A 467 -7.30 34.17 -11.19
CA LEU A 467 -7.81 34.88 -12.34
C LEU A 467 -6.83 35.98 -12.80
N SER A 468 -6.46 35.92 -14.07
CA SER A 468 -5.44 36.76 -14.69
C SER A 468 -5.96 37.43 -15.95
N VAL A 469 -5.27 38.48 -16.40
CA VAL A 469 -5.58 39.12 -17.69
C VAL A 469 -5.55 38.09 -18.80
N SER A 470 -6.53 38.14 -19.67
CA SER A 470 -6.86 37.18 -20.75
C SER A 470 -7.73 36.00 -20.36
N ASP A 471 -7.99 35.75 -19.08
CA ASP A 471 -8.97 34.75 -18.71
C ASP A 471 -10.41 35.17 -19.03
N VAL A 472 -11.30 34.18 -19.09
CA VAL A 472 -12.72 34.42 -19.40
C VAL A 472 -13.59 33.86 -18.31
N VAL A 473 -14.54 34.65 -17.84
CA VAL A 473 -15.57 34.22 -16.89
C VAL A 473 -16.91 34.23 -17.60
N ILE A 474 -17.64 33.16 -17.56
CA ILE A 474 -18.98 33.04 -18.14
C ILE A 474 -19.98 32.82 -17.01
N MET A 475 -21.02 33.66 -17.03
CA MET A 475 -22.18 33.52 -16.16
C MET A 475 -23.38 33.15 -17.01
N ASN A 476 -23.94 32.00 -16.73
CA ASN A 476 -25.20 31.54 -17.33
C ASN A 476 -26.31 31.66 -16.27
N GLN A 477 -27.33 32.44 -16.55
CA GLN A 477 -28.50 32.58 -15.69
C GLN A 477 -29.73 32.09 -16.42
N ASN A 478 -30.13 30.83 -16.25
CA ASN A 478 -31.30 30.25 -16.91
C ASN A 478 -31.26 30.30 -18.44
N GLY A 479 -30.10 30.26 -19.04
CA GLY A 479 -29.90 30.37 -20.50
C GLY A 479 -29.52 31.76 -21.00
N ASP A 480 -29.55 32.78 -20.14
CA ASP A 480 -28.96 34.09 -20.45
C ASP A 480 -27.47 34.09 -20.09
N MET A 481 -26.61 34.03 -21.11
CA MET A 481 -25.18 33.91 -20.96
C MET A 481 -24.49 35.24 -21.14
N LYS A 482 -23.66 35.60 -20.15
CA LYS A 482 -22.79 36.77 -20.18
C LYS A 482 -21.34 36.32 -20.07
N ALA A 483 -20.51 36.72 -21.03
CA ALA A 483 -19.09 36.45 -21.02
C ALA A 483 -18.29 37.71 -20.64
N TYR A 484 -17.34 37.54 -19.74
CA TYR A 484 -16.50 38.62 -19.24
C TYR A 484 -15.03 38.24 -19.44
N PHE A 485 -14.33 39.09 -20.16
CA PHE A 485 -12.88 38.97 -20.31
C PHE A 485 -12.20 39.69 -19.15
N VAL A 486 -11.26 39.06 -18.50
CA VAL A 486 -10.43 39.68 -17.46
C VAL A 486 -9.40 40.57 -18.12
N ASP A 487 -9.58 41.90 -17.98
CA ASP A 487 -8.70 42.91 -18.56
C ASP A 487 -7.82 43.56 -17.49
N ARG A 488 -6.84 44.39 -17.89
CA ARG A 488 -5.91 45.10 -17.01
C ARG A 488 -6.58 45.95 -15.91
N PHE A 489 -7.79 46.46 -16.21
CA PHE A 489 -8.55 47.35 -15.33
C PHE A 489 -9.96 46.80 -15.04
N GLY A 490 -10.07 45.49 -14.76
CA GLY A 490 -11.33 44.86 -14.41
C GLY A 490 -11.87 43.95 -15.52
N PHE A 491 -13.19 43.84 -15.63
CA PHE A 491 -13.84 42.93 -16.56
C PHE A 491 -14.47 43.65 -17.73
N ARG A 492 -14.30 43.10 -18.91
CA ARG A 492 -15.01 43.60 -20.12
C ARG A 492 -16.00 42.57 -20.62
N ASN A 493 -17.26 42.98 -20.74
CA ASN A 493 -18.27 42.16 -21.38
C ASN A 493 -17.98 42.04 -22.88
N PHE A 494 -18.00 40.82 -23.43
CA PHE A 494 -17.78 40.60 -24.84
C PHE A 494 -18.67 39.45 -25.35
N ARG A 495 -18.88 39.44 -26.68
CA ARG A 495 -19.54 38.29 -27.33
C ARG A 495 -18.47 37.31 -27.79
N ILE A 496 -18.63 36.06 -27.41
CA ILE A 496 -17.85 34.97 -27.97
C ILE A 496 -18.42 34.67 -29.36
N LEU A 497 -17.56 34.66 -30.35
CA LEU A 497 -17.91 34.29 -31.71
C LEU A 497 -17.79 32.79 -31.90
#